data_6519c5d048b305016e657e10a993bfd1
#
_entry.id   6519c5d048b305016e657e10a993bfd1
#
_cell.length_a   1.000
_cell.length_b   1.000
_cell.length_c   1.000
_cell.angle_alpha   90.00
_cell.angle_beta   90.00
_cell.angle_gamma   90.00
#
_symmetry.space_group_name_H-M   'P 1'
#
loop_
_entity.id
_entity.type
_entity.pdbx_description
1 polymer ?
#
loop_
_entity_poly.entity_id
_entity_poly.type
_entity_poly.pdbx_seq_one_letter_code
_entity_poly.pdbx_strand_id
1 'polypeptide(L)'
;MIKYAILSAYSDYQENIMEEFLATMSKEDSLNYELSRLYKQWGYKEYRMAKFEEYSFYSDNRDFLTAKGILAFNNSDGRLMALKPDITLSIVKNAKLSSALTKLYYNESVFRMSDSSMDYKEIKQTGVEVLGKVDDYLVAEVLSLAAKSLKTIDKDFVLSVSHMAFIPSLLAELGIGENVKKDIIRCVQGKNTHDLRAICEKSGVCSEKTELLAKLAGINGRFDEVLPQLTALACNGAMKKACDELAFIAASLRKSPLADRLYLDLSVLNNTEYYNGIIFQGYVEKAPSAVLSGGRYDKLAGKLRENTQAIGFAVYLDNLNLYYKKKREFDSDILILFGSSEGNESLLALVESFTDKGFSVRVEHTMPEGYKAKTVYAFENGALREVTAC
;
A
#
# COMPACT_ATOMS: atom_id res chain seq x y z
N MET A 1 -24.36 33.53 12.72
CA MET A 1 -22.95 33.74 13.14
C MET A 1 -22.55 32.89 14.36
N ILE A 2 -23.23 32.92 15.51
CA ILE A 2 -22.83 32.16 16.72
C ILE A 2 -22.78 30.64 16.49
N LYS A 3 -23.73 30.06 15.77
CA LYS A 3 -23.78 28.61 15.51
C LYS A 3 -22.59 28.11 14.65
N TYR A 4 -22.10 28.91 13.69
CA TYR A 4 -20.93 28.60 12.89
C TYR A 4 -19.63 28.71 13.72
N ALA A 5 -19.53 29.72 14.59
CA ALA A 5 -18.37 29.87 15.47
C ALA A 5 -18.24 28.72 16.49
N ILE A 6 -19.38 28.24 17.05
CA ILE A 6 -19.40 27.09 17.98
C ILE A 6 -18.99 25.79 17.22
N LEU A 7 -19.48 25.59 16.00
CA LEU A 7 -19.11 24.42 15.18
C LEU A 7 -17.63 24.44 14.77
N SER A 8 -17.08 25.62 14.44
CA SER A 8 -15.66 25.79 14.15
C SER A 8 -14.81 25.52 15.39
N ALA A 9 -15.11 26.10 16.53
CA ALA A 9 -14.37 25.89 17.78
C ALA A 9 -14.45 24.43 18.27
N TYR A 10 -15.57 23.74 18.04
CA TYR A 10 -15.72 22.31 18.36
C TYR A 10 -14.90 21.45 17.39
N SER A 11 -14.83 21.80 16.11
CA SER A 11 -13.98 21.15 15.12
C SER A 11 -12.49 21.29 15.48
N ASP A 12 -12.06 22.52 15.80
CA ASP A 12 -10.67 22.81 16.17
C ASP A 12 -10.25 22.09 17.45
N TYR A 13 -11.15 22.00 18.44
CA TYR A 13 -10.92 21.24 19.67
C TYR A 13 -10.79 19.73 19.41
N GLN A 14 -11.63 19.17 18.55
CA GLN A 14 -11.53 17.76 18.17
C GLN A 14 -10.26 17.46 17.34
N GLU A 15 -9.84 18.37 16.48
CA GLU A 15 -8.60 18.25 15.72
C GLU A 15 -7.38 18.24 16.65
N ASN A 16 -7.30 19.13 17.63
CA ASN A 16 -6.22 19.18 18.61
C ASN A 16 -6.12 17.90 19.46
N ILE A 17 -7.22 17.38 19.97
CA ILE A 17 -7.22 16.11 20.72
C ILE A 17 -6.76 14.96 19.84
N MET A 18 -7.19 14.95 18.56
CA MET A 18 -6.78 13.92 17.62
C MET A 18 -5.29 14.00 17.30
N GLU A 19 -4.74 15.21 17.12
CA GLU A 19 -3.30 15.40 16.88
C GLU A 19 -2.47 14.93 18.09
N GLU A 20 -2.87 15.28 19.33
CA GLU A 20 -2.22 14.78 20.54
C GLU A 20 -2.28 13.26 20.64
N PHE A 21 -3.43 12.64 20.35
CA PHE A 21 -3.59 11.19 20.36
C PHE A 21 -2.68 10.53 19.31
N LEU A 22 -2.66 11.04 18.08
CA LEU A 22 -1.81 10.51 17.00
C LEU A 22 -0.32 10.71 17.30
N ALA A 23 0.06 11.77 18.04
CA ALA A 23 1.44 12.02 18.44
C ALA A 23 1.99 10.97 19.43
N THR A 24 1.12 10.28 20.19
CA THR A 24 1.51 9.18 21.07
C THR A 24 1.75 7.86 20.35
N MET A 25 1.26 7.72 19.12
CA MET A 25 1.40 6.51 18.32
C MET A 25 2.73 6.46 17.56
N SER A 26 3.14 5.25 17.16
CA SER A 26 4.14 5.13 16.11
C SER A 26 3.60 5.73 14.81
N LYS A 27 4.47 6.22 13.94
CA LYS A 27 4.03 6.77 12.64
C LYS A 27 3.29 5.74 11.78
N GLU A 28 3.67 4.48 11.89
CA GLU A 28 3.01 3.36 11.22
C GLU A 28 1.59 3.18 11.77
N ASP A 29 1.42 3.16 13.10
CA ASP A 29 0.11 2.99 13.73
C ASP A 29 -0.81 4.19 13.44
N SER A 30 -0.28 5.41 13.47
CA SER A 30 -0.99 6.62 13.11
C SER A 30 -1.49 6.56 11.67
N LEU A 31 -0.63 6.17 10.71
CA LEU A 31 -1.02 6.00 9.30
C LEU A 31 -2.09 4.91 9.15
N ASN A 32 -1.92 3.76 9.81
CA ASN A 32 -2.91 2.69 9.80
C ASN A 32 -4.27 3.16 10.32
N TYR A 33 -4.28 3.95 11.38
CA TYR A 33 -5.50 4.54 11.92
C TYR A 33 -6.16 5.47 10.91
N GLU A 34 -5.40 6.38 10.29
CA GLU A 34 -5.92 7.34 9.32
C GLU A 34 -6.48 6.64 8.07
N LEU A 35 -5.77 5.64 7.52
CA LEU A 35 -6.24 4.84 6.39
C LEU A 35 -7.49 4.05 6.74
N SER A 36 -7.53 3.40 7.91
CA SER A 36 -8.72 2.68 8.38
C SER A 36 -9.92 3.61 8.53
N ARG A 37 -9.72 4.83 9.05
CA ARG A 37 -10.75 5.87 9.14
C ARG A 37 -11.27 6.26 7.77
N LEU A 38 -10.36 6.50 6.82
CA LEU A 38 -10.68 6.81 5.44
C LEU A 38 -11.55 5.72 4.81
N TYR A 39 -11.15 4.45 4.94
CA TYR A 39 -11.90 3.33 4.35
C TYR A 39 -13.29 3.16 4.99
N LYS A 40 -13.41 3.31 6.31
CA LYS A 40 -14.71 3.31 7.03
C LYS A 40 -15.64 4.43 6.52
N GLN A 41 -15.10 5.63 6.29
CA GLN A 41 -15.89 6.76 5.77
C GLN A 41 -16.44 6.49 4.36
N TRP A 42 -15.78 5.61 3.57
CA TRP A 42 -16.23 5.17 2.25
C TRP A 42 -17.13 3.93 2.28
N GLY A 43 -17.55 3.50 3.47
CA GLY A 43 -18.50 2.40 3.67
C GLY A 43 -17.89 1.01 3.61
N TYR A 44 -16.55 0.89 3.68
CA TYR A 44 -15.88 -0.40 3.77
C TYR A 44 -15.94 -0.93 5.20
N LYS A 45 -16.14 -2.25 5.33
CA LYS A 45 -16.18 -2.94 6.61
C LYS A 45 -14.84 -3.60 6.92
N GLU A 46 -14.42 -3.54 8.18
CA GLU A 46 -13.21 -4.21 8.62
C GLU A 46 -13.33 -5.72 8.44
N TYR A 47 -12.30 -6.33 7.86
CA TYR A 47 -12.16 -7.75 7.73
C TYR A 47 -10.88 -8.23 8.42
N ARG A 48 -11.03 -9.12 9.39
CA ARG A 48 -9.94 -9.78 10.10
C ARG A 48 -9.86 -11.21 9.67
N MET A 49 -8.66 -11.71 9.46
CA MET A 49 -8.42 -13.06 8.99
C MET A 49 -7.46 -13.83 9.88
N ALA A 50 -7.51 -15.17 9.80
CA ALA A 50 -6.52 -16.02 10.43
C ALA A 50 -5.12 -15.76 9.86
N LYS A 51 -4.07 -15.91 10.67
CA LYS A 51 -2.68 -15.76 10.23
C LYS A 51 -2.19 -16.96 9.42
N PHE A 52 -2.88 -18.10 9.52
CA PHE A 52 -2.53 -19.36 8.88
C PHE A 52 -3.77 -20.08 8.35
N GLU A 53 -3.57 -20.88 7.32
CA GLU A 53 -4.56 -21.75 6.69
C GLU A 53 -3.93 -23.08 6.30
N GLU A 54 -4.71 -24.04 5.80
CA GLU A 54 -4.18 -25.30 5.27
C GLU A 54 -3.24 -25.03 4.08
N TYR A 55 -2.09 -25.67 4.07
CA TYR A 55 -1.08 -25.52 3.01
C TYR A 55 -1.62 -25.83 1.62
N SER A 56 -2.50 -26.86 1.51
CA SER A 56 -3.14 -27.26 0.27
C SER A 56 -3.83 -26.12 -0.44
N PHE A 57 -4.51 -25.25 0.31
CA PHE A 57 -5.19 -24.09 -0.28
C PHE A 57 -4.23 -23.20 -1.09
N TYR A 58 -3.06 -22.91 -0.56
CA TYR A 58 -2.08 -22.08 -1.26
C TYR A 58 -1.34 -22.85 -2.35
N SER A 59 -1.07 -24.15 -2.17
CA SER A 59 -0.41 -24.98 -3.20
C SER A 59 -1.29 -25.12 -4.45
N ASP A 60 -2.60 -25.28 -4.29
CA ASP A 60 -3.57 -25.44 -5.38
C ASP A 60 -3.84 -24.12 -6.14
N ASN A 61 -3.46 -22.99 -5.53
CA ASN A 61 -3.63 -21.66 -6.10
C ASN A 61 -2.29 -20.93 -6.35
N ARG A 62 -1.22 -21.70 -6.59
CA ARG A 62 0.15 -21.19 -6.73
C ARG A 62 0.32 -20.19 -7.86
N ASP A 63 -0.44 -20.33 -8.94
CA ASP A 63 -0.40 -19.42 -10.12
C ASP A 63 -0.78 -17.98 -9.76
N PHE A 64 -1.54 -17.80 -8.69
CA PHE A 64 -1.96 -16.48 -8.20
C PHE A 64 -1.05 -15.93 -7.08
N LEU A 65 -0.08 -16.71 -6.60
CA LEU A 65 0.85 -16.25 -5.58
C LEU A 65 2.03 -15.54 -6.24
N THR A 66 2.32 -14.34 -5.77
CA THR A 66 3.58 -13.64 -6.11
C THR A 66 4.76 -14.16 -5.30
N ALA A 67 4.49 -14.88 -4.20
CA ALA A 67 5.50 -15.40 -3.29
C ALA A 67 6.17 -16.66 -3.83
N LYS A 68 7.51 -16.72 -3.85
CA LYS A 68 8.28 -17.88 -4.29
C LYS A 68 8.26 -19.03 -3.28
N GLY A 69 8.08 -18.74 -2.00
CA GLY A 69 8.05 -19.72 -0.91
C GLY A 69 6.87 -19.52 0.02
N ILE A 70 6.33 -20.65 0.53
CA ILE A 70 5.27 -20.67 1.53
C ILE A 70 5.89 -21.22 2.81
N LEU A 71 5.81 -20.46 3.92
CA LEU A 71 6.22 -20.92 5.23
C LEU A 71 5.16 -21.87 5.77
N ALA A 72 5.52 -23.14 5.96
CA ALA A 72 4.62 -24.18 6.39
C ALA A 72 5.06 -24.81 7.71
N PHE A 73 4.11 -25.33 8.48
CA PHE A 73 4.33 -26.00 9.75
C PHE A 73 3.22 -27.05 10.00
N ASN A 74 3.48 -28.02 10.86
CA ASN A 74 2.45 -28.98 11.28
C ASN A 74 1.70 -28.44 12.50
N ASN A 75 0.36 -28.53 12.48
CA ASN A 75 -0.42 -28.25 13.68
C ASN A 75 -0.38 -29.48 14.65
N SER A 76 -1.06 -29.33 15.79
CA SER A 76 -1.13 -30.42 16.80
C SER A 76 -1.75 -31.73 16.30
N ASP A 77 -2.60 -31.67 15.27
CA ASP A 77 -3.27 -32.83 14.68
C ASP A 77 -2.48 -33.41 13.50
N GLY A 78 -1.26 -32.92 13.24
CA GLY A 78 -0.40 -33.35 12.14
C GLY A 78 -0.75 -32.81 10.76
N ARG A 79 -1.74 -31.95 10.64
CA ARG A 79 -2.08 -31.28 9.35
C ARG A 79 -1.04 -30.24 8.99
N LEU A 80 -0.67 -30.19 7.71
CA LEU A 80 0.24 -29.18 7.19
C LEU A 80 -0.48 -27.85 7.01
N MET A 81 -0.06 -26.84 7.74
CA MET A 81 -0.54 -25.49 7.75
C MET A 81 0.47 -24.57 7.08
N ALA A 82 0.03 -23.41 6.62
CA ALA A 82 0.89 -22.37 6.08
C ALA A 82 0.58 -21.02 6.69
N LEU A 83 1.60 -20.23 6.99
CA LEU A 83 1.44 -18.81 7.25
C LEU A 83 0.98 -18.12 5.97
N LYS A 84 0.02 -17.21 6.09
CA LYS A 84 -0.64 -16.49 5.00
C LYS A 84 0.36 -15.73 4.12
N PRO A 85 0.59 -16.17 2.86
CA PRO A 85 1.46 -15.45 1.91
C PRO A 85 0.74 -14.37 1.13
N ASP A 86 -0.61 -14.39 1.14
CA ASP A 86 -1.45 -13.48 0.38
C ASP A 86 -2.78 -13.19 1.10
N ILE A 87 -3.16 -11.92 1.13
CA ILE A 87 -4.37 -11.46 1.81
C ILE A 87 -5.59 -11.67 0.92
N THR A 88 -5.48 -11.30 -0.36
CA THR A 88 -6.60 -11.31 -1.30
C THR A 88 -7.15 -12.72 -1.50
N LEU A 89 -6.27 -13.73 -1.66
CA LEU A 89 -6.68 -15.13 -1.73
C LEU A 89 -7.49 -15.55 -0.49
N SER A 90 -7.02 -15.16 0.70
CA SER A 90 -7.70 -15.48 1.96
C SER A 90 -9.07 -14.78 2.05
N ILE A 91 -9.16 -13.51 1.62
CA ILE A 91 -10.43 -12.76 1.59
C ILE A 91 -11.41 -13.39 0.60
N VAL A 92 -10.99 -13.68 -0.64
CA VAL A 92 -11.86 -14.28 -1.65
C VAL A 92 -12.41 -15.62 -1.19
N LYS A 93 -11.58 -16.45 -0.53
CA LYS A 93 -12.00 -17.74 0.01
C LYS A 93 -13.02 -17.60 1.14
N ASN A 94 -12.71 -16.76 2.13
CA ASN A 94 -13.34 -16.84 3.45
C ASN A 94 -14.39 -15.74 3.72
N ALA A 95 -14.39 -14.63 2.97
CA ALA A 95 -15.32 -13.54 3.20
C ALA A 95 -16.77 -13.99 2.98
N LYS A 96 -17.64 -13.67 3.93
CA LYS A 96 -19.08 -13.91 3.79
C LYS A 96 -19.66 -12.85 2.85
N LEU A 97 -20.05 -13.24 1.65
CA LEU A 97 -20.77 -12.37 0.72
C LEU A 97 -22.21 -12.25 1.22
N SER A 98 -22.58 -11.08 1.72
CA SER A 98 -23.91 -10.84 2.29
C SER A 98 -24.90 -10.17 1.32
N SER A 99 -24.39 -9.73 0.16
CA SER A 99 -25.16 -8.98 -0.85
C SER A 99 -24.51 -9.10 -2.22
N ALA A 100 -25.09 -8.50 -3.24
CA ALA A 100 -24.52 -8.41 -4.59
C ALA A 100 -23.15 -7.74 -4.63
N LEU A 101 -22.79 -6.97 -3.59
CA LEU A 101 -21.52 -6.25 -3.46
C LEU A 101 -21.02 -6.29 -2.01
N THR A 102 -19.77 -6.67 -1.82
CA THR A 102 -19.08 -6.69 -0.52
C THR A 102 -17.84 -5.81 -0.59
N LYS A 103 -17.78 -4.77 0.26
CA LYS A 103 -16.66 -3.84 0.40
C LYS A 103 -15.96 -4.07 1.73
N LEU A 104 -14.69 -4.46 1.69
CA LEU A 104 -13.89 -4.79 2.86
C LEU A 104 -12.62 -3.95 2.88
N TYR A 105 -12.16 -3.60 4.09
CA TYR A 105 -10.80 -3.14 4.32
C TYR A 105 -10.11 -4.03 5.35
N TYR A 106 -8.79 -4.07 5.31
CA TYR A 106 -7.98 -4.88 6.20
C TYR A 106 -6.71 -4.14 6.64
N ASN A 107 -6.19 -4.55 7.79
CA ASN A 107 -4.86 -4.22 8.28
C ASN A 107 -4.23 -5.51 8.78
N GLU A 108 -3.38 -6.12 7.97
CA GLU A 108 -2.93 -7.49 8.15
C GLU A 108 -1.47 -7.68 7.70
N SER A 109 -0.85 -8.75 8.19
CA SER A 109 0.47 -9.16 7.75
C SER A 109 0.42 -10.37 6.83
N VAL A 110 1.32 -10.39 5.85
CA VAL A 110 1.66 -11.58 5.06
C VAL A 110 3.09 -12.02 5.33
N PHE A 111 3.36 -13.29 5.11
CA PHE A 111 4.66 -13.91 5.37
C PHE A 111 5.23 -14.43 4.05
N ARG A 112 6.28 -13.78 3.56
CA ARG A 112 6.86 -14.07 2.24
C ARG A 112 8.36 -14.23 2.34
N MET A 113 8.92 -15.09 1.49
CA MET A 113 10.36 -15.15 1.30
C MET A 113 10.83 -13.93 0.52
N SER A 114 11.86 -13.26 1.01
CA SER A 114 12.48 -12.13 0.34
C SER A 114 13.29 -12.61 -0.85
N ASP A 115 13.14 -11.96 -2.01
CA ASP A 115 13.90 -12.29 -3.23
C ASP A 115 15.42 -12.02 -3.09
N SER A 116 15.80 -11.07 -2.22
CA SER A 116 17.19 -10.64 -2.08
C SER A 116 17.97 -11.42 -1.01
N SER A 117 17.33 -11.78 0.12
CA SER A 117 17.99 -12.42 1.24
C SER A 117 17.64 -13.90 1.42
N MET A 118 16.64 -14.41 0.70
CA MET A 118 16.06 -15.74 0.88
C MET A 118 15.49 -15.98 2.28
N ASP A 119 15.37 -14.93 3.11
CA ASP A 119 14.77 -14.99 4.45
C ASP A 119 13.26 -14.77 4.38
N TYR A 120 12.52 -15.32 5.32
CA TYR A 120 11.13 -15.00 5.49
C TYR A 120 10.96 -13.66 6.20
N LYS A 121 10.04 -12.85 5.68
CA LYS A 121 9.68 -11.55 6.24
C LYS A 121 8.17 -11.50 6.50
N GLU A 122 7.83 -10.86 7.61
CA GLU A 122 6.48 -10.35 7.83
C GLU A 122 6.38 -9.01 7.10
N ILE A 123 5.37 -8.88 6.24
CA ILE A 123 5.10 -7.67 5.45
C ILE A 123 3.73 -7.15 5.86
N LYS A 124 3.70 -5.99 6.48
CA LYS A 124 2.46 -5.34 6.90
C LYS A 124 1.79 -4.62 5.74
N GLN A 125 0.50 -4.87 5.59
CA GLN A 125 -0.31 -4.30 4.52
C GLN A 125 -1.64 -3.80 5.06
N THR A 126 -2.06 -2.64 4.60
CA THR A 126 -3.43 -2.16 4.77
C THR A 126 -4.04 -1.92 3.38
N GLY A 127 -5.32 -2.22 3.21
CA GLY A 127 -5.92 -2.09 1.89
C GLY A 127 -7.41 -2.35 1.86
N VAL A 128 -7.96 -2.35 0.67
CA VAL A 128 -9.38 -2.58 0.41
C VAL A 128 -9.60 -3.64 -0.65
N GLU A 129 -10.71 -4.37 -0.51
CA GLU A 129 -11.17 -5.35 -1.48
C GLU A 129 -12.66 -5.20 -1.71
N VAL A 130 -13.07 -5.20 -2.98
CA VAL A 130 -14.46 -5.18 -3.41
C VAL A 130 -14.74 -6.47 -4.15
N LEU A 131 -15.72 -7.24 -3.67
CA LEU A 131 -16.14 -8.52 -4.23
C LEU A 131 -17.60 -8.45 -4.65
N GLY A 132 -17.93 -8.97 -5.84
CA GLY A 132 -19.28 -9.00 -6.40
C GLY A 132 -19.29 -8.51 -7.84
N LYS A 133 -20.33 -7.76 -8.24
CA LYS A 133 -20.40 -7.16 -9.57
C LYS A 133 -19.64 -5.83 -9.59
N VAL A 134 -18.51 -5.79 -10.28
CA VAL A 134 -17.65 -4.60 -10.41
C VAL A 134 -17.99 -3.85 -11.71
N ASP A 135 -18.55 -2.66 -11.59
CA ASP A 135 -18.80 -1.73 -12.68
C ASP A 135 -17.74 -0.60 -12.75
N ASP A 136 -17.83 0.23 -13.78
CA ASP A 136 -16.87 1.31 -14.02
C ASP A 136 -16.88 2.37 -12.90
N TYR A 137 -18.03 2.58 -12.24
CA TYR A 137 -18.11 3.49 -11.08
C TYR A 137 -17.27 2.96 -9.90
N LEU A 138 -17.38 1.67 -9.61
CA LEU A 138 -16.58 1.05 -8.55
C LEU A 138 -15.07 1.08 -8.84
N VAL A 139 -14.70 0.92 -10.11
CA VAL A 139 -13.30 1.10 -10.54
C VAL A 139 -12.83 2.53 -10.24
N ALA A 140 -13.61 3.55 -10.64
CA ALA A 140 -13.29 4.94 -10.36
C ALA A 140 -13.28 5.24 -8.85
N GLU A 141 -14.19 4.65 -8.06
CA GLU A 141 -14.22 4.76 -6.60
C GLU A 141 -12.93 4.22 -5.97
N VAL A 142 -12.51 3.00 -6.36
CA VAL A 142 -11.29 2.36 -5.82
C VAL A 142 -10.04 3.14 -6.19
N LEU A 143 -9.95 3.67 -7.42
CA LEU A 143 -8.84 4.55 -7.82
C LEU A 143 -8.82 5.88 -7.03
N SER A 144 -10.00 6.48 -6.80
CA SER A 144 -10.10 7.67 -5.95
C SER A 144 -9.63 7.38 -4.53
N LEU A 145 -10.02 6.22 -3.99
CA LEU A 145 -9.61 5.80 -2.64
C LEU A 145 -8.11 5.50 -2.57
N ALA A 146 -7.54 4.87 -3.60
CA ALA A 146 -6.10 4.67 -3.72
C ALA A 146 -5.33 6.00 -3.75
N ALA A 147 -5.78 6.97 -4.55
CA ALA A 147 -5.18 8.31 -4.60
C ALA A 147 -5.29 9.06 -3.26
N LYS A 148 -6.43 8.93 -2.56
CA LYS A 148 -6.60 9.49 -1.21
C LYS A 148 -5.70 8.81 -0.18
N SER A 149 -5.51 7.51 -0.28
CA SER A 149 -4.57 6.77 0.58
C SER A 149 -3.13 7.25 0.38
N LEU A 150 -2.71 7.44 -0.87
CA LEU A 150 -1.40 8.02 -1.18
C LEU A 150 -1.26 9.45 -0.64
N LYS A 151 -2.29 10.28 -0.78
CA LYS A 151 -2.31 11.64 -0.22
C LYS A 151 -2.17 11.65 1.30
N THR A 152 -2.73 10.66 2.00
CA THR A 152 -2.57 10.50 3.45
C THR A 152 -1.12 10.17 3.82
N ILE A 153 -0.41 9.43 2.95
CA ILE A 153 1.02 9.10 3.14
C ILE A 153 1.90 10.31 2.85
N ASP A 154 1.75 10.91 1.66
CA ASP A 154 2.49 12.09 1.22
C ASP A 154 1.64 12.92 0.25
N LYS A 155 1.73 14.26 0.35
CA LYS A 155 1.10 15.20 -0.60
C LYS A 155 1.68 15.08 -2.01
N ASP A 156 2.96 14.68 -2.12
CA ASP A 156 3.69 14.52 -3.38
C ASP A 156 3.74 13.05 -3.77
N PHE A 157 2.70 12.63 -4.48
CA PHE A 157 2.50 11.27 -4.94
C PHE A 157 2.12 11.21 -6.42
N VAL A 158 2.26 10.03 -6.99
CA VAL A 158 1.79 9.66 -8.33
C VAL A 158 1.03 8.34 -8.25
N LEU A 159 -0.13 8.26 -8.90
CA LEU A 159 -0.86 7.04 -9.13
C LEU A 159 -0.78 6.68 -10.62
N SER A 160 0.07 5.72 -10.96
CA SER A 160 0.24 5.21 -12.32
C SER A 160 -0.77 4.10 -12.60
N VAL A 161 -1.54 4.27 -13.66
CA VAL A 161 -2.62 3.38 -14.08
C VAL A 161 -2.25 2.73 -15.40
N SER A 162 -2.54 1.45 -15.55
CA SER A 162 -2.40 0.66 -16.78
C SER A 162 -3.63 -0.21 -17.00
N HIS A 163 -3.70 -0.87 -18.14
CA HIS A 163 -4.80 -1.79 -18.42
C HIS A 163 -4.30 -3.02 -19.18
N MET A 164 -4.66 -4.21 -18.69
CA MET A 164 -4.20 -5.51 -19.20
C MET A 164 -4.72 -5.83 -20.61
N ALA A 165 -5.68 -5.09 -21.14
CA ALA A 165 -6.21 -5.28 -22.49
C ALA A 165 -5.25 -4.77 -23.60
N PHE A 166 -4.19 -4.02 -23.29
CA PHE A 166 -3.28 -3.51 -24.33
C PHE A 166 -2.14 -4.49 -24.63
N ILE A 167 -1.07 -4.44 -23.87
CA ILE A 167 0.13 -5.27 -24.14
C ILE A 167 -0.18 -6.77 -24.08
N PRO A 168 -0.80 -7.32 -23.04
CA PRO A 168 -1.08 -8.75 -22.95
C PRO A 168 -2.00 -9.27 -24.06
N SER A 169 -3.04 -8.52 -24.46
CA SER A 169 -3.94 -8.96 -25.52
C SER A 169 -3.23 -8.99 -26.89
N LEU A 170 -2.38 -7.99 -27.16
CA LEU A 170 -1.60 -7.96 -28.38
C LEU A 170 -0.60 -9.12 -28.44
N LEU A 171 0.10 -9.42 -27.33
CA LEU A 171 1.01 -10.55 -27.24
C LEU A 171 0.31 -11.91 -27.42
N ALA A 172 -0.96 -12.03 -26.99
CA ALA A 172 -1.74 -13.24 -27.22
C ALA A 172 -2.03 -13.51 -28.71
N GLU A 173 -2.14 -12.45 -29.53
CA GLU A 173 -2.40 -12.54 -30.96
C GLU A 173 -1.16 -12.85 -31.80
N LEU A 174 0.07 -12.76 -31.23
CA LEU A 174 1.30 -12.85 -32.01
C LEU A 174 1.74 -14.31 -32.34
N GLY A 175 1.18 -15.32 -31.71
CA GLY A 175 1.57 -16.72 -31.90
C GLY A 175 2.99 -17.06 -31.47
N ILE A 176 3.65 -16.21 -30.66
CA ILE A 176 5.02 -16.40 -30.17
C ILE A 176 5.04 -17.20 -28.85
N GLY A 177 6.16 -17.86 -28.57
CA GLY A 177 6.33 -18.69 -27.39
C GLY A 177 6.33 -17.84 -26.07
N GLU A 178 5.93 -18.47 -24.95
CA GLU A 178 5.78 -17.80 -23.66
C GLU A 178 7.08 -17.15 -23.15
N ASN A 179 8.26 -17.70 -23.43
CA ASN A 179 9.53 -17.08 -23.05
C ASN A 179 9.74 -15.75 -23.77
N VAL A 180 9.43 -15.68 -25.06
CA VAL A 180 9.51 -14.45 -25.86
C VAL A 180 8.52 -13.40 -25.34
N LYS A 181 7.29 -13.80 -25.00
CA LYS A 181 6.32 -12.90 -24.37
C LYS A 181 6.84 -12.30 -23.06
N LYS A 182 7.46 -13.14 -22.21
CA LYS A 182 8.09 -12.67 -20.96
C LYS A 182 9.22 -11.68 -21.20
N ASP A 183 10.04 -11.92 -22.21
CA ASP A 183 11.14 -11.02 -22.56
C ASP A 183 10.62 -9.67 -23.10
N ILE A 184 9.59 -9.69 -23.95
CA ILE A 184 8.91 -8.47 -24.41
C ILE A 184 8.29 -7.71 -23.23
N ILE A 185 7.60 -8.40 -22.29
CA ILE A 185 7.03 -7.77 -21.08
C ILE A 185 8.13 -7.09 -20.26
N ARG A 186 9.30 -7.74 -20.08
CA ARG A 186 10.44 -7.11 -19.38
C ARG A 186 10.93 -5.84 -20.10
N CYS A 187 11.01 -5.87 -21.43
CA CYS A 187 11.36 -4.69 -22.20
C CYS A 187 10.35 -3.55 -22.02
N VAL A 188 9.05 -3.87 -22.01
CA VAL A 188 7.98 -2.89 -21.75
C VAL A 188 8.11 -2.31 -20.34
N GLN A 189 8.27 -3.15 -19.32
CA GLN A 189 8.44 -2.72 -17.92
C GLN A 189 9.67 -1.83 -17.74
N GLY A 190 10.77 -2.15 -18.42
CA GLY A 190 12.01 -1.36 -18.46
C GLY A 190 11.98 -0.17 -19.42
N LYS A 191 10.87 0.04 -20.15
CA LYS A 191 10.74 1.06 -21.22
C LYS A 191 11.85 0.96 -22.30
N ASN A 192 12.38 -0.25 -22.51
CA ASN A 192 13.46 -0.54 -23.44
C ASN A 192 12.89 -0.94 -24.82
N THR A 193 12.50 0.06 -25.60
CA THR A 193 11.94 -0.16 -26.95
C THR A 193 12.95 -0.64 -27.97
N HIS A 194 14.26 -0.44 -27.73
CA HIS A 194 15.31 -0.93 -28.61
C HIS A 194 15.38 -2.46 -28.59
N ASP A 195 15.55 -3.04 -27.39
CA ASP A 195 15.61 -4.49 -27.25
C ASP A 195 14.27 -5.16 -27.57
N LEU A 196 13.15 -4.47 -27.29
CA LEU A 196 11.82 -4.94 -27.70
C LEU A 196 11.77 -5.18 -29.22
N ARG A 197 12.22 -4.21 -30.04
CA ARG A 197 12.25 -4.38 -31.52
C ARG A 197 13.13 -5.52 -31.92
N ALA A 198 14.32 -5.64 -31.37
CA ALA A 198 15.27 -6.71 -31.68
C ALA A 198 14.70 -8.12 -31.36
N ILE A 199 14.01 -8.25 -30.19
CA ILE A 199 13.35 -9.50 -29.79
C ILE A 199 12.21 -9.84 -30.77
N CYS A 200 11.35 -8.86 -31.10
CA CYS A 200 10.25 -9.05 -32.05
C CYS A 200 10.74 -9.50 -33.43
N GLU A 201 11.75 -8.83 -33.98
CA GLU A 201 12.36 -9.16 -35.27
C GLU A 201 12.92 -10.59 -35.29
N LYS A 202 13.72 -10.93 -34.26
CA LYS A 202 14.30 -12.29 -34.12
C LYS A 202 13.22 -13.37 -33.96
N SER A 203 12.06 -13.01 -33.43
CA SER A 203 10.94 -13.95 -33.22
C SER A 203 9.94 -13.96 -34.38
N GLY A 204 10.23 -13.27 -35.49
CA GLY A 204 9.39 -13.25 -36.69
C GLY A 204 8.11 -12.44 -36.55
N VAL A 205 8.03 -11.52 -35.60
CA VAL A 205 6.88 -10.59 -35.43
C VAL A 205 6.95 -9.55 -36.56
N CYS A 206 5.85 -9.32 -37.27
CA CYS A 206 5.79 -8.34 -38.33
C CYS A 206 6.09 -6.92 -37.85
N SER A 207 6.65 -6.09 -38.74
CA SER A 207 7.07 -4.72 -38.43
C SER A 207 5.93 -3.86 -37.88
N GLU A 208 4.71 -4.00 -38.40
CA GLU A 208 3.52 -3.26 -37.94
C GLU A 208 3.21 -3.53 -36.44
N LYS A 209 3.19 -4.81 -36.06
CA LYS A 209 2.92 -5.22 -34.67
C LYS A 209 4.08 -4.84 -33.74
N THR A 210 5.32 -4.91 -34.24
CA THR A 210 6.52 -4.48 -33.50
C THR A 210 6.45 -2.99 -33.18
N GLU A 211 6.12 -2.14 -34.14
CA GLU A 211 6.02 -0.71 -33.93
C GLU A 211 4.80 -0.34 -33.07
N LEU A 212 3.70 -1.07 -33.16
CA LEU A 212 2.57 -0.90 -32.26
C LEU A 212 2.95 -1.21 -30.81
N LEU A 213 3.64 -2.33 -30.56
CA LEU A 213 4.16 -2.67 -29.22
C LEU A 213 5.12 -1.59 -28.69
N ALA A 214 6.03 -1.10 -29.53
CA ALA A 214 6.98 -0.06 -29.14
C ALA A 214 6.28 1.26 -28.80
N LYS A 215 5.25 1.65 -29.57
CA LYS A 215 4.43 2.84 -29.29
C LYS A 215 3.65 2.66 -27.98
N LEU A 216 3.01 1.51 -27.77
CA LEU A 216 2.29 1.21 -26.52
C LEU A 216 3.23 1.23 -25.31
N ALA A 217 4.43 0.64 -25.42
CA ALA A 217 5.45 0.68 -24.37
C ALA A 217 5.91 2.09 -24.02
N GLY A 218 5.82 3.03 -24.95
CA GLY A 218 6.14 4.45 -24.77
C GLY A 218 5.01 5.29 -24.14
N ILE A 219 3.80 4.75 -24.00
CA ILE A 219 2.67 5.46 -23.40
C ILE A 219 2.93 5.69 -21.91
N ASN A 220 3.23 6.94 -21.58
CA ASN A 220 3.45 7.41 -20.22
C ASN A 220 3.19 8.92 -20.15
N GLY A 221 2.29 9.34 -19.29
CA GLY A 221 1.97 10.76 -19.09
C GLY A 221 0.69 10.98 -18.32
N ARG A 222 0.30 12.25 -18.17
CA ARG A 222 -0.96 12.59 -17.50
C ARG A 222 -2.11 11.93 -18.21
N PHE A 223 -3.08 11.50 -17.43
CA PHE A 223 -4.19 10.65 -17.89
C PHE A 223 -4.97 11.29 -19.05
N ASP A 224 -5.28 12.58 -18.92
CA ASP A 224 -6.03 13.37 -19.89
C ASP A 224 -5.24 13.69 -21.20
N GLU A 225 -3.92 13.78 -21.11
CA GLU A 225 -3.03 14.07 -22.24
C GLU A 225 -2.75 12.82 -23.11
N VAL A 226 -2.64 11.64 -22.47
CA VAL A 226 -2.16 10.41 -23.14
C VAL A 226 -3.31 9.51 -23.58
N LEU A 227 -4.49 9.61 -22.96
CA LEU A 227 -5.65 8.78 -23.32
C LEU A 227 -6.06 8.92 -24.81
N PRO A 228 -6.07 10.12 -25.43
CA PRO A 228 -6.34 10.23 -26.87
C PRO A 228 -5.33 9.49 -27.73
N GLN A 229 -4.04 9.51 -27.37
CA GLN A 229 -2.98 8.80 -28.07
C GLN A 229 -3.17 7.29 -27.93
N LEU A 230 -3.49 6.80 -26.72
CA LEU A 230 -3.77 5.40 -26.46
C LEU A 230 -4.99 4.91 -27.27
N THR A 231 -6.05 5.73 -27.35
CA THR A 231 -7.26 5.42 -28.12
C THR A 231 -6.97 5.30 -29.61
N ALA A 232 -6.08 6.12 -30.16
CA ALA A 232 -5.64 6.03 -31.55
C ALA A 232 -4.86 4.76 -31.87
N LEU A 233 -4.23 4.12 -30.86
CA LEU A 233 -3.47 2.86 -30.99
C LEU A 233 -4.35 1.62 -30.78
N ALA A 234 -5.61 1.76 -30.36
CA ALA A 234 -6.50 0.64 -30.09
C ALA A 234 -6.93 -0.09 -31.37
N CYS A 235 -6.31 -1.25 -31.64
CA CYS A 235 -6.49 -2.00 -32.88
C CYS A 235 -7.50 -3.15 -32.78
N ASN A 236 -7.92 -3.58 -31.59
CA ASN A 236 -8.89 -4.65 -31.38
C ASN A 236 -10.02 -4.27 -30.42
N GLY A 237 -11.06 -5.15 -30.33
CA GLY A 237 -12.24 -4.89 -29.50
C GLY A 237 -11.93 -4.79 -28.00
N ALA A 238 -10.96 -5.56 -27.49
CA ALA A 238 -10.55 -5.52 -26.09
C ALA A 238 -9.91 -4.16 -25.74
N MET A 239 -9.00 -3.66 -26.59
CA MET A 239 -8.38 -2.35 -26.43
C MET A 239 -9.40 -1.22 -26.49
N LYS A 240 -10.36 -1.26 -27.43
CA LYS A 240 -11.42 -0.26 -27.55
C LYS A 240 -12.27 -0.20 -26.29
N LYS A 241 -12.71 -1.36 -25.78
CA LYS A 241 -13.46 -1.44 -24.52
C LYS A 241 -12.65 -0.88 -23.33
N ALA A 242 -11.36 -1.16 -23.29
CA ALA A 242 -10.47 -0.60 -22.27
C ALA A 242 -10.35 0.92 -22.39
N CYS A 243 -10.31 1.49 -23.60
CA CYS A 243 -10.35 2.94 -23.80
C CYS A 243 -11.64 3.56 -23.28
N ASP A 244 -12.81 2.90 -23.50
CA ASP A 244 -14.10 3.37 -22.99
C ASP A 244 -14.12 3.37 -21.45
N GLU A 245 -13.62 2.31 -20.80
CA GLU A 245 -13.45 2.22 -19.35
C GLU A 245 -12.55 3.34 -18.82
N LEU A 246 -11.38 3.53 -19.43
CA LEU A 246 -10.42 4.57 -19.05
C LEU A 246 -11.01 5.98 -19.26
N ALA A 247 -11.78 6.20 -20.32
CA ALA A 247 -12.46 7.46 -20.58
C ALA A 247 -13.52 7.77 -19.52
N PHE A 248 -14.30 6.76 -19.10
CA PHE A 248 -15.26 6.90 -18.01
C PHE A 248 -14.56 7.28 -16.69
N ILE A 249 -13.44 6.61 -16.37
CA ILE A 249 -12.64 6.91 -15.19
C ILE A 249 -12.11 8.34 -15.22
N ALA A 250 -11.54 8.76 -16.35
CA ALA A 250 -11.06 10.12 -16.54
C ALA A 250 -12.16 11.18 -16.32
N ALA A 251 -13.35 10.93 -16.90
CA ALA A 251 -14.50 11.81 -16.74
C ALA A 251 -14.97 11.87 -15.28
N SER A 252 -15.03 10.73 -14.59
CA SER A 252 -15.47 10.62 -13.20
C SER A 252 -14.53 11.34 -12.24
N LEU A 253 -13.22 11.29 -12.49
CA LEU A 253 -12.21 11.85 -11.63
C LEU A 253 -11.80 13.29 -11.98
N ARG A 254 -12.26 13.82 -13.13
CA ARG A 254 -11.88 15.15 -13.63
C ARG A 254 -12.09 16.28 -12.64
N LYS A 255 -13.14 16.22 -11.82
CA LYS A 255 -13.44 17.23 -10.79
C LYS A 255 -12.74 16.96 -9.46
N SER A 256 -12.03 15.86 -9.34
CA SER A 256 -11.25 15.56 -8.15
C SER A 256 -9.99 16.42 -8.11
N PRO A 257 -9.63 16.99 -6.96
CA PRO A 257 -8.36 17.68 -6.79
C PRO A 257 -7.14 16.73 -6.94
N LEU A 258 -7.38 15.44 -7.11
CA LEU A 258 -6.35 14.41 -7.30
C LEU A 258 -6.15 14.03 -8.78
N ALA A 259 -6.94 14.60 -9.71
CA ALA A 259 -6.86 14.28 -11.14
C ALA A 259 -5.44 14.50 -11.72
N ASP A 260 -4.76 15.57 -11.27
CA ASP A 260 -3.40 15.90 -11.70
C ASP A 260 -2.32 14.91 -11.23
N ARG A 261 -2.66 14.01 -10.33
CA ARG A 261 -1.77 12.96 -9.78
C ARG A 261 -1.97 11.59 -10.44
N LEU A 262 -2.89 11.50 -11.42
CA LEU A 262 -3.19 10.29 -12.17
C LEU A 262 -2.41 10.27 -13.49
N TYR A 263 -1.68 9.21 -13.71
CA TYR A 263 -0.87 8.97 -14.91
C TYR A 263 -1.29 7.67 -15.60
N LEU A 264 -1.34 7.66 -16.92
CA LEU A 264 -1.37 6.43 -17.70
C LEU A 264 0.07 6.00 -17.96
N ASP A 265 0.41 4.75 -17.63
CA ASP A 265 1.72 4.16 -17.87
C ASP A 265 1.58 2.67 -18.19
N LEU A 266 1.66 2.31 -19.46
CA LEU A 266 1.52 0.93 -19.88
C LEU A 266 2.73 0.06 -19.53
N SER A 267 3.80 0.62 -18.95
CA SER A 267 4.90 -0.16 -18.38
C SER A 267 4.54 -0.80 -17.02
N VAL A 268 3.46 -0.32 -16.37
CA VAL A 268 2.90 -0.96 -15.18
C VAL A 268 2.21 -2.26 -15.62
N LEU A 269 2.98 -3.34 -15.62
CA LEU A 269 2.55 -4.70 -15.96
C LEU A 269 2.94 -5.62 -14.81
N ASN A 270 2.02 -5.90 -13.91
CA ASN A 270 2.20 -6.88 -12.85
C ASN A 270 1.70 -8.26 -13.32
N ASN A 271 1.73 -9.25 -12.47
CA ASN A 271 1.35 -10.62 -12.74
C ASN A 271 0.11 -10.73 -13.64
N THR A 272 0.33 -11.10 -14.91
CA THR A 272 -0.72 -11.21 -15.93
C THR A 272 -1.71 -12.36 -15.69
N GLU A 273 -1.36 -13.30 -14.84
CA GLU A 273 -2.24 -14.36 -14.38
C GLU A 273 -3.20 -13.88 -13.29
N TYR A 274 -2.74 -12.92 -12.49
CA TYR A 274 -3.50 -12.37 -11.37
C TYR A 274 -4.53 -11.33 -11.83
N TYR A 275 -4.08 -10.32 -12.59
CA TYR A 275 -4.91 -9.19 -13.03
C TYR A 275 -5.45 -9.38 -14.44
N ASN A 276 -6.68 -8.95 -14.70
CA ASN A 276 -7.35 -9.11 -16.01
C ASN A 276 -8.02 -7.83 -16.55
N GLY A 277 -7.90 -6.71 -15.88
CA GLY A 277 -8.47 -5.42 -16.28
C GLY A 277 -7.50 -4.29 -15.96
N ILE A 278 -8.02 -3.25 -15.32
CA ILE A 278 -7.20 -2.14 -14.85
C ILE A 278 -6.23 -2.59 -13.77
N ILE A 279 -5.03 -2.04 -13.78
CA ILE A 279 -4.02 -2.19 -12.73
C ILE A 279 -3.41 -0.83 -12.42
N PHE A 280 -2.92 -0.65 -11.21
CA PHE A 280 -2.34 0.62 -10.80
C PHE A 280 -1.30 0.45 -9.71
N GLN A 281 -0.34 1.39 -9.68
CA GLN A 281 0.70 1.48 -8.67
C GLN A 281 0.85 2.90 -8.17
N GLY A 282 1.02 3.04 -6.86
CA GLY A 282 1.20 4.32 -6.19
C GLY A 282 2.62 4.54 -5.73
N TYR A 283 3.14 5.72 -5.97
CA TYR A 283 4.50 6.12 -5.61
C TYR A 283 4.48 7.42 -4.80
N VAL A 284 5.39 7.54 -3.87
CA VAL A 284 5.69 8.77 -3.13
C VAL A 284 7.17 9.11 -3.28
N GLU A 285 7.51 10.39 -3.25
CA GLU A 285 8.84 10.87 -3.65
C GLU A 285 10.01 10.20 -2.90
N LYS A 286 9.85 9.92 -1.61
CA LYS A 286 10.93 9.40 -0.76
C LYS A 286 10.97 7.88 -0.63
N ALA A 287 10.06 7.17 -1.26
CA ALA A 287 10.05 5.71 -1.24
C ALA A 287 10.78 5.15 -2.47
N PRO A 288 11.66 4.15 -2.30
CA PRO A 288 12.46 3.59 -3.40
C PRO A 288 11.65 2.74 -4.38
N SER A 289 10.42 2.39 -4.02
CA SER A 289 9.53 1.51 -4.79
C SER A 289 8.08 1.90 -4.61
N ALA A 290 7.18 1.28 -5.37
CA ALA A 290 5.75 1.48 -5.19
C ALA A 290 5.33 1.17 -3.74
N VAL A 291 4.57 2.08 -3.15
CA VAL A 291 4.02 1.95 -1.79
C VAL A 291 2.57 1.47 -1.79
N LEU A 292 1.94 1.47 -2.96
CA LEU A 292 0.58 0.97 -3.18
C LEU A 292 0.54 0.20 -4.50
N SER A 293 -0.18 -0.92 -4.54
CA SER A 293 -0.46 -1.66 -5.77
C SER A 293 -1.85 -2.26 -5.71
N GLY A 294 -2.54 -2.26 -6.85
CA GLY A 294 -3.89 -2.82 -6.96
C GLY A 294 -4.33 -3.03 -8.39
N GLY A 295 -5.56 -3.51 -8.54
CA GLY A 295 -6.17 -3.75 -9.84
C GLY A 295 -7.37 -4.68 -9.78
N ARG A 296 -7.94 -4.96 -10.95
CA ARG A 296 -9.06 -5.87 -11.16
C ARG A 296 -8.58 -7.30 -11.37
N TYR A 297 -9.16 -8.26 -10.63
CA TYR A 297 -8.70 -9.65 -10.61
C TYR A 297 -9.87 -10.66 -10.65
N ASP A 298 -10.76 -10.50 -11.62
CA ASP A 298 -11.97 -11.33 -11.80
C ASP A 298 -11.64 -12.81 -12.02
N LYS A 299 -10.51 -13.13 -12.67
CA LYS A 299 -10.07 -14.53 -12.90
C LYS A 299 -9.83 -15.26 -11.59
N LEU A 300 -9.11 -14.66 -10.68
CA LEU A 300 -8.84 -15.20 -9.34
C LEU A 300 -10.14 -15.34 -8.56
N ALA A 301 -10.95 -14.27 -8.54
CA ALA A 301 -12.22 -14.27 -7.81
C ALA A 301 -13.16 -15.35 -8.35
N GLY A 302 -13.33 -15.44 -9.67
CA GLY A 302 -14.19 -16.40 -10.34
C GLY A 302 -13.75 -17.88 -10.17
N LYS A 303 -12.42 -18.12 -10.06
CA LYS A 303 -11.89 -19.47 -9.78
C LYS A 303 -12.30 -19.98 -8.39
N LEU A 304 -12.27 -19.11 -7.40
CA LEU A 304 -12.61 -19.45 -6.02
C LEU A 304 -14.11 -19.33 -5.71
N ARG A 305 -14.80 -18.46 -6.44
CA ARG A 305 -16.23 -18.17 -6.30
C ARG A 305 -16.86 -17.84 -7.63
N GLU A 306 -17.72 -18.69 -8.11
CA GLU A 306 -18.45 -18.52 -9.37
C GLU A 306 -19.15 -17.14 -9.44
N ASN A 307 -19.14 -16.53 -10.62
CA ASN A 307 -19.81 -15.26 -10.92
C ASN A 307 -19.36 -14.07 -10.03
N THR A 308 -18.16 -14.13 -9.44
CA THR A 308 -17.61 -13.06 -8.63
C THR A 308 -16.52 -12.31 -9.40
N GLN A 309 -16.66 -11.01 -9.50
CA GLN A 309 -15.65 -10.06 -9.96
C GLN A 309 -15.00 -9.42 -8.73
N ALA A 310 -13.80 -8.88 -8.90
CA ALA A 310 -13.11 -8.26 -7.79
C ALA A 310 -12.12 -7.18 -8.23
N ILE A 311 -12.02 -6.15 -7.37
CA ILE A 311 -11.02 -5.08 -7.47
C ILE A 311 -10.57 -4.65 -6.08
N GLY A 312 -9.29 -4.36 -5.92
CA GLY A 312 -8.76 -3.89 -4.65
C GLY A 312 -7.34 -3.37 -4.76
N PHE A 313 -6.79 -2.95 -3.63
CA PHE A 313 -5.39 -2.56 -3.52
C PHE A 313 -4.83 -2.79 -2.12
N ALA A 314 -3.51 -2.89 -2.04
CA ALA A 314 -2.73 -2.91 -0.82
C ALA A 314 -1.78 -1.72 -0.76
N VAL A 315 -1.66 -1.11 0.43
CA VAL A 315 -0.57 -0.21 0.82
C VAL A 315 0.46 -1.03 1.58
N TYR A 316 1.73 -0.96 1.16
CA TYR A 316 2.86 -1.69 1.75
C TYR A 316 3.56 -0.82 2.79
N LEU A 317 3.27 -1.03 4.07
CA LEU A 317 3.78 -0.19 5.15
C LEU A 317 5.30 -0.36 5.32
N ASP A 318 5.83 -1.54 5.05
CA ASP A 318 7.27 -1.80 5.12
C ASP A 318 8.08 -0.97 4.12
N ASN A 319 7.52 -0.65 2.95
CA ASN A 319 8.16 0.23 1.97
C ASN A 319 8.26 1.68 2.45
N LEU A 320 7.51 2.03 3.50
CA LEU A 320 7.51 3.33 4.15
C LEU A 320 8.44 3.42 5.36
N ASN A 321 9.04 2.31 5.79
CA ASN A 321 9.94 2.29 6.96
C ASN A 321 11.14 3.25 6.84
N LEU A 322 11.69 3.44 5.64
CA LEU A 322 12.74 4.43 5.39
C LEU A 322 12.19 5.87 5.41
N TYR A 323 10.94 6.04 4.97
CA TYR A 323 10.23 7.31 5.00
C TYR A 323 9.98 7.79 6.43
N TYR A 324 9.66 6.85 7.35
CA TYR A 324 9.38 7.16 8.75
C TYR A 324 10.62 7.25 9.65
N LYS A 325 11.80 6.90 9.16
CA LYS A 325 13.07 7.04 9.89
C LYS A 325 13.53 8.49 10.07
N LYS A 326 12.64 9.42 10.40
CA LYS A 326 13.08 10.60 11.14
C LYS A 326 13.53 10.10 12.52
N LYS A 327 14.83 10.18 12.81
CA LYS A 327 15.33 10.03 14.18
C LYS A 327 14.45 10.88 15.08
N ARG A 328 13.90 10.29 16.14
CA ARG A 328 13.38 11.11 17.25
C ARG A 328 14.52 12.04 17.59
N GLU A 329 14.26 13.32 17.66
CA GLU A 329 15.28 14.30 18.03
C GLU A 329 15.77 14.04 19.45
N PHE A 330 14.87 13.56 20.30
CA PHE A 330 15.09 13.16 21.68
C PHE A 330 14.46 11.80 21.98
N ASP A 331 15.10 11.04 22.87
CA ASP A 331 14.61 9.74 23.37
C ASP A 331 13.56 9.92 24.48
N SER A 332 13.68 11.02 25.26
CA SER A 332 12.67 11.46 26.25
C SER A 332 12.62 12.97 26.36
N ASP A 333 11.52 13.50 26.94
CA ASP A 333 11.44 14.92 27.26
C ASP A 333 12.38 15.26 28.44
N ILE A 334 12.42 14.38 29.43
CA ILE A 334 13.18 14.60 30.67
C ILE A 334 14.07 13.38 30.97
N LEU A 335 15.35 13.65 31.28
CA LEU A 335 16.25 12.69 31.92
C LEU A 335 16.62 13.21 33.30
N ILE A 336 16.42 12.40 34.31
CA ILE A 336 16.84 12.73 35.71
C ILE A 336 18.01 11.84 36.07
N LEU A 337 19.14 12.45 36.39
CA LEU A 337 20.32 11.78 36.93
C LEU A 337 20.32 11.85 38.45
N PHE A 338 20.49 10.72 39.14
CA PHE A 338 20.52 10.67 40.60
C PHE A 338 21.71 9.85 41.13
N GLY A 339 22.34 10.31 42.20
CA GLY A 339 23.61 9.75 42.68
C GLY A 339 23.52 8.78 43.86
N SER A 340 22.48 8.82 44.68
CA SER A 340 22.34 7.99 45.88
C SER A 340 20.91 7.48 46.06
N SER A 341 20.76 6.40 46.85
CA SER A 341 19.45 5.82 47.18
C SER A 341 18.62 6.65 48.19
N GLU A 342 19.20 7.72 48.75
CA GLU A 342 18.51 8.60 49.68
C GLU A 342 17.54 9.54 48.93
N GLY A 343 16.29 9.57 49.34
CA GLY A 343 15.26 10.43 48.74
C GLY A 343 14.43 9.79 47.62
N ASN A 344 14.47 8.48 47.45
CA ASN A 344 13.76 7.78 46.36
C ASN A 344 12.24 8.07 46.38
N GLU A 345 11.61 8.26 47.52
CA GLU A 345 10.20 8.58 47.60
C GLU A 345 9.89 9.94 46.96
N SER A 346 10.72 10.96 47.25
CA SER A 346 10.53 12.30 46.64
C SER A 346 10.90 12.30 45.14
N LEU A 347 11.84 11.49 44.71
CA LEU A 347 12.18 11.31 43.28
C LEU A 347 11.01 10.68 42.50
N LEU A 348 10.42 9.63 43.07
CA LEU A 348 9.27 8.98 42.41
C LEU A 348 8.09 9.93 42.30
N ALA A 349 7.77 10.69 43.36
CA ALA A 349 6.71 11.69 43.32
C ALA A 349 6.95 12.79 42.26
N LEU A 350 8.21 13.18 42.06
CA LEU A 350 8.59 14.10 40.98
C LEU A 350 8.37 13.49 39.60
N VAL A 351 8.79 12.24 39.39
CA VAL A 351 8.53 11.51 38.13
C VAL A 351 7.04 11.43 37.86
N GLU A 352 6.23 11.04 38.84
CA GLU A 352 4.76 11.01 38.73
C GLU A 352 4.21 12.38 38.36
N SER A 353 4.67 13.45 38.99
CA SER A 353 4.21 14.80 38.69
C SER A 353 4.53 15.27 37.25
N PHE A 354 5.61 14.79 36.66
CA PHE A 354 5.94 15.08 35.26
C PHE A 354 5.13 14.20 34.29
N THR A 355 5.00 12.92 34.62
CA THR A 355 4.23 11.97 33.77
C THR A 355 2.74 12.32 33.75
N ASP A 356 2.18 12.77 34.88
CA ASP A 356 0.81 13.28 34.95
C ASP A 356 0.57 14.53 34.07
N LYS A 357 1.64 15.29 33.82
CA LYS A 357 1.63 16.43 32.87
C LYS A 357 1.92 16.02 31.44
N GLY A 358 2.06 14.72 31.16
CA GLY A 358 2.28 14.18 29.80
C GLY A 358 3.74 14.15 29.36
N PHE A 359 4.74 14.46 30.20
CA PHE A 359 6.14 14.36 29.85
C PHE A 359 6.64 12.90 29.91
N SER A 360 7.46 12.51 28.94
CA SER A 360 8.20 11.27 29.04
C SER A 360 9.45 11.49 29.92
N VAL A 361 9.60 10.67 30.97
CA VAL A 361 10.68 10.81 31.97
C VAL A 361 11.48 9.53 32.03
N ARG A 362 12.80 9.67 31.97
CA ARG A 362 13.75 8.59 32.26
C ARG A 362 14.60 8.96 33.46
N VAL A 363 14.87 8.00 34.34
CA VAL A 363 15.70 8.17 35.53
C VAL A 363 16.90 7.23 35.44
N GLU A 364 18.11 7.74 35.60
CA GLU A 364 19.36 6.98 35.50
C GLU A 364 20.40 7.46 36.54
N HIS A 365 21.35 6.59 36.85
CA HIS A 365 22.49 6.98 37.69
C HIS A 365 23.55 7.80 36.96
N THR A 366 23.70 7.52 35.67
CA THR A 366 24.68 8.18 34.79
C THR A 366 24.05 8.43 33.42
N MET A 367 24.60 9.39 32.69
CA MET A 367 24.16 9.67 31.32
C MET A 367 24.40 8.45 30.43
N PRO A 368 23.33 7.85 29.84
CA PRO A 368 23.53 6.73 28.93
C PRO A 368 24.19 7.17 27.63
N GLU A 369 25.11 6.36 27.11
CA GLU A 369 25.81 6.66 25.86
C GLU A 369 24.83 6.79 24.67
N GLY A 370 24.93 7.90 23.95
CA GLY A 370 24.10 8.19 22.78
C GLY A 370 22.66 8.56 23.07
N TYR A 371 22.24 8.62 24.34
CA TYR A 371 20.89 9.00 24.75
C TYR A 371 20.71 10.52 24.68
N LYS A 372 19.55 10.95 24.16
CA LYS A 372 19.21 12.36 24.00
C LYS A 372 17.91 12.66 24.75
N ALA A 373 17.98 13.51 25.74
CA ALA A 373 16.80 14.09 26.38
C ALA A 373 16.66 15.56 26.00
N LYS A 374 15.44 16.05 25.95
CA LYS A 374 15.15 17.46 25.70
C LYS A 374 15.64 18.34 26.86
N THR A 375 15.48 17.84 28.09
CA THR A 375 15.99 18.48 29.30
C THR A 375 16.62 17.42 30.20
N VAL A 376 17.75 17.75 30.81
CA VAL A 376 18.44 16.87 31.75
C VAL A 376 18.48 17.55 33.14
N TYR A 377 18.09 16.82 34.17
CA TYR A 377 18.15 17.25 35.56
C TYR A 377 19.05 16.36 36.36
N ALA A 378 19.81 16.92 37.31
CA ALA A 378 20.40 16.21 38.42
C ALA A 378 19.46 16.29 39.62
N PHE A 379 19.20 15.16 40.28
CA PHE A 379 18.46 15.09 41.52
C PHE A 379 19.44 15.03 42.70
N GLU A 380 19.48 16.10 43.48
CA GLU A 380 20.40 16.24 44.61
C GLU A 380 19.64 16.85 45.81
N ASN A 381 19.78 16.28 46.98
CA ASN A 381 19.16 16.78 48.22
C ASN A 381 17.64 17.01 48.13
N GLY A 382 16.90 16.17 47.43
CA GLY A 382 15.45 16.27 47.27
C GLY A 382 14.98 17.31 46.23
N ALA A 383 15.89 17.91 45.47
CA ALA A 383 15.57 18.94 44.49
C ALA A 383 16.17 18.63 43.11
N LEU A 384 15.50 19.15 42.04
CA LEU A 384 16.03 19.05 40.67
C LEU A 384 16.87 20.29 40.33
N ARG A 385 18.04 20.06 39.76
CA ARG A 385 18.87 21.09 39.16
C ARG A 385 19.02 20.78 37.66
N GLU A 386 18.69 21.71 36.80
CA GLU A 386 18.90 21.55 35.37
C GLU A 386 20.38 21.45 35.05
N VAL A 387 20.77 20.44 34.26
CA VAL A 387 22.13 20.21 33.80
C VAL A 387 22.13 20.51 32.30
N THR A 388 22.92 21.49 31.89
CA THR A 388 23.10 21.78 30.46
C THR A 388 23.78 20.56 29.83
N ALA A 389 23.11 19.94 28.83
CA ALA A 389 23.74 18.87 28.06
C ALA A 389 24.95 19.46 27.31
N CYS A 390 26.15 18.93 27.61
CA CYS A 390 27.35 19.23 26.84
C CYS A 390 27.35 18.51 25.51
#